data_80056a45260f68d958356c7d8a4aee62
#
_entry.id   80056a45260f68d958356c7d8a4aee62
#
_cell.length_a   1.000
_cell.length_b   1.000
_cell.length_c   1.000
_cell.angle_alpha   90.00
_cell.angle_beta   90.00
_cell.angle_gamma   90.00
#
_symmetry.space_group_name_H-M   'P 1'
#
loop_
_entity.id
_entity.type
_entity.pdbx_description
1 polymer ?
#
loop_
_entity_poly.entity_id
_entity_poly.type
_entity_poly.pdbx_seq_one_letter_code
_entity_poly.pdbx_strand_id
1 'polypeptide(L)'
;LGNGPDAPIDGGQDVDALFVEAILPVSDSLEVQAAVRYEDYGTVDTTDPKLSVRWQASENFGIRGSWGTSFQAPSVRQMSVSSQSSIIDDPASLNPETGQLECVNRDVTNIAIVTTQGGDALKPQSADSLTFGFVLDVNGTDISLDYWNFDYDDLITSDEGAQAILANDCND
;
A
#
# COMPACT_ATOMS: atom_id res chain seq x y z
N LEU A 1 6.83 -25.56 14.96
CA LEU A 1 8.08 -25.28 14.27
C LEU A 1 8.10 -23.79 14.04
N GLY A 2 8.92 -23.05 14.83
CA GLY A 2 9.02 -21.60 14.71
C GLY A 2 9.77 -21.24 13.44
N ASN A 3 9.35 -20.17 12.79
CA ASN A 3 10.16 -19.49 11.78
C ASN A 3 11.54 -19.21 12.39
N GLY A 4 12.60 -19.56 11.70
CA GLY A 4 13.94 -19.18 12.11
C GLY A 4 14.00 -17.65 12.28
N PRO A 5 14.95 -17.13 13.09
CA PRO A 5 15.09 -15.70 13.24
C PRO A 5 15.31 -15.08 11.85
N ASP A 6 14.51 -14.04 11.55
CA ASP A 6 14.73 -13.23 10.36
C ASP A 6 16.19 -12.74 10.36
N ALA A 7 16.85 -12.81 9.23
CA ALA A 7 18.19 -12.23 9.11
C ALA A 7 18.13 -10.75 9.50
N PRO A 8 19.10 -10.25 10.28
CA PRO A 8 19.12 -8.84 10.63
C PRO A 8 19.24 -8.00 9.36
N ILE A 9 18.32 -7.06 9.21
CA ILE A 9 18.33 -6.09 8.10
C ILE A 9 19.18 -4.91 8.59
N ASP A 10 20.32 -4.70 7.95
CA ASP A 10 21.15 -3.54 8.18
C ASP A 10 20.92 -2.56 7.04
N GLY A 11 20.32 -1.44 7.36
CA GLY A 11 20.01 -0.40 6.39
C GLY A 11 19.22 0.74 7.03
N GLY A 12 19.32 1.91 6.42
CA GLY A 12 18.61 3.12 6.80
C GLY A 12 18.08 3.84 5.56
N GLN A 13 17.10 4.68 5.78
CA GLN A 13 16.56 5.57 4.77
C GLN A 13 16.48 6.96 5.38
N ASP A 14 17.16 7.90 4.78
CA ASP A 14 17.09 9.31 5.15
C ASP A 14 16.02 9.97 4.26
N VAL A 15 15.27 10.90 4.84
CA VAL A 15 14.20 11.62 4.14
C VAL A 15 14.31 13.10 4.49
N ASP A 16 14.46 13.92 3.46
CA ASP A 16 14.34 15.36 3.57
C ASP A 16 12.95 15.78 3.12
N ALA A 17 12.25 16.57 3.93
CA ALA A 17 10.87 16.98 3.63
C ALA A 17 10.65 18.47 3.84
N LEU A 18 9.87 19.06 2.94
CA LEU A 18 9.38 20.43 3.04
C LEU A 18 7.88 20.44 2.80
N PHE A 19 7.12 21.18 3.62
CA PHE A 19 5.72 21.37 3.38
C PHE A 19 5.29 22.82 3.56
N VAL A 20 4.25 23.20 2.83
CA VAL A 20 3.58 24.50 2.94
C VAL A 20 2.09 24.24 3.03
N GLU A 21 1.43 24.94 3.94
CA GLU A 21 -0.02 24.88 4.13
C GLU A 21 -0.58 26.27 4.27
N ALA A 22 -1.72 26.53 3.64
CA ALA A 22 -2.46 27.78 3.72
C ALA A 22 -3.94 27.50 3.97
N ILE A 23 -4.51 28.22 4.93
CA ILE A 23 -5.95 28.23 5.20
C ILE A 23 -6.45 29.61 4.79
N LEU A 24 -7.39 29.63 3.86
CA LEU A 24 -7.92 30.82 3.23
C LEU A 24 -9.41 30.97 3.59
N PRO A 25 -9.77 31.81 4.56
CA PRO A 25 -11.16 32.18 4.79
C PRO A 25 -11.61 33.12 3.67
N VAL A 26 -12.24 32.56 2.63
CA VAL A 26 -12.69 33.30 1.46
C VAL A 26 -13.90 34.18 1.81
N SER A 27 -14.74 33.68 2.73
CA SER A 27 -15.83 34.41 3.34
C SER A 27 -16.15 33.83 4.74
N ASP A 28 -17.09 34.41 5.47
CA ASP A 28 -17.55 33.86 6.76
C ASP A 28 -18.13 32.44 6.64
N SER A 29 -18.58 32.06 5.46
CA SER A 29 -19.19 30.75 5.19
C SER A 29 -18.34 29.84 4.33
N LEU A 30 -17.22 30.30 3.76
CA LEU A 30 -16.39 29.53 2.82
C LEU A 30 -14.92 29.58 3.22
N GLU A 31 -14.38 28.41 3.50
CA GLU A 31 -12.98 28.19 3.79
C GLU A 31 -12.36 27.24 2.76
N VAL A 32 -11.18 27.58 2.30
CA VAL A 32 -10.36 26.76 1.40
C VAL A 32 -9.03 26.51 2.07
N GLN A 33 -8.61 25.27 2.12
CA GLN A 33 -7.30 24.87 2.61
C GLN A 33 -6.51 24.26 1.45
N ALA A 34 -5.29 24.72 1.26
CA ALA A 34 -4.35 24.18 0.28
C ALA A 34 -3.05 23.82 0.98
N ALA A 35 -2.51 22.68 0.64
CA ALA A 35 -1.22 22.23 1.14
C ALA A 35 -0.44 21.55 0.01
N VAL A 36 0.89 21.59 0.14
CA VAL A 36 1.81 20.81 -0.70
C VAL A 36 2.95 20.34 0.17
N ARG A 37 3.31 19.07 0.00
CA ARG A 37 4.45 18.43 0.65
C ARG A 37 5.40 17.92 -0.43
N TYR A 38 6.67 18.22 -0.26
CA TYR A 38 7.77 17.65 -1.03
C TYR A 38 8.61 16.76 -0.12
N GLU A 39 8.98 15.59 -0.59
CA GLU A 39 9.85 14.65 0.11
C GLU A 39 10.89 14.11 -0.87
N ASP A 40 12.14 14.06 -0.39
CA ASP A 40 13.29 13.48 -1.10
C ASP A 40 13.87 12.34 -0.27
N TYR A 41 13.86 11.15 -0.84
CA TYR A 41 14.39 9.91 -0.26
C TYR A 41 15.78 9.56 -0.80
N GLY A 42 16.40 10.46 -1.55
CA GLY A 42 17.69 10.26 -2.20
C GLY A 42 17.65 9.43 -3.48
N THR A 43 16.75 8.47 -3.59
CA THR A 43 16.55 7.64 -4.78
C THR A 43 15.28 7.97 -5.54
N VAL A 44 14.33 8.60 -4.87
CA VAL A 44 13.04 9.03 -5.41
C VAL A 44 12.58 10.26 -4.65
N ASP A 45 11.90 11.15 -5.34
CA ASP A 45 11.25 12.31 -4.78
C ASP A 45 9.76 12.34 -5.12
N THR A 46 8.99 13.04 -4.30
CA THR A 46 7.55 13.19 -4.50
C THR A 46 7.08 14.60 -4.17
N THR A 47 5.97 14.97 -4.78
CA THR A 47 5.25 16.21 -4.47
C THR A 47 3.77 15.91 -4.35
N ASP A 48 3.26 16.06 -3.14
CA ASP A 48 1.88 15.69 -2.79
C ASP A 48 1.04 16.92 -2.47
N PRO A 49 0.25 17.41 -3.42
CA PRO A 49 -0.72 18.48 -3.20
C PRO A 49 -1.97 17.96 -2.49
N LYS A 50 -2.58 18.87 -1.72
CA LYS A 50 -3.90 18.65 -1.10
C LYS A 50 -4.71 19.93 -1.18
N LEU A 51 -5.97 19.79 -1.53
CA LEU A 51 -6.95 20.86 -1.55
C LEU A 51 -8.19 20.41 -0.79
N SER A 52 -8.70 21.26 0.09
CA SER A 52 -9.99 21.01 0.73
C SER A 52 -10.83 22.29 0.77
N VAL A 53 -12.14 22.10 0.75
CA VAL A 53 -13.13 23.16 0.76
C VAL A 53 -14.19 22.81 1.78
N ARG A 54 -14.55 23.78 2.59
CA ARG A 54 -15.68 23.73 3.50
C ARG A 54 -16.57 24.94 3.26
N TRP A 55 -17.83 24.70 2.93
CA TRP A 55 -18.81 25.72 2.68
C TRP A 55 -20.05 25.52 3.54
N GLN A 56 -20.32 26.50 4.39
CA GLN A 56 -21.55 26.56 5.17
C GLN A 56 -22.60 27.32 4.35
N ALA A 57 -23.40 26.58 3.59
CA ALA A 57 -24.37 27.16 2.64
C ALA A 57 -25.56 27.81 3.34
N SER A 58 -25.91 27.33 4.55
CA SER A 58 -26.90 27.93 5.45
C SER A 58 -26.59 27.57 6.89
N GLU A 59 -27.35 28.10 7.85
CA GLU A 59 -27.18 27.77 9.29
C GLU A 59 -27.26 26.26 9.55
N ASN A 60 -28.04 25.53 8.76
CA ASN A 60 -28.31 24.12 8.96
C ASN A 60 -27.71 23.20 7.89
N PHE A 61 -27.01 23.75 6.87
CA PHE A 61 -26.49 22.95 5.77
C PHE A 61 -25.06 23.36 5.38
N GLY A 62 -24.16 22.40 5.45
CA GLY A 62 -22.78 22.53 5.07
C GLY A 62 -22.35 21.48 4.05
N ILE A 63 -21.41 21.85 3.19
CA ILE A 63 -20.76 20.99 2.20
C ILE A 63 -19.26 20.97 2.48
N ARG A 64 -18.65 19.81 2.28
CA ARG A 64 -17.20 19.65 2.38
C ARG A 64 -16.69 18.78 1.24
N GLY A 65 -15.48 19.06 0.81
CA GLY A 65 -14.81 18.23 -0.18
C GLY A 65 -13.31 18.33 -0.04
N SER A 66 -12.61 17.29 -0.38
CA SER A 66 -11.15 17.32 -0.46
C SER A 66 -10.64 16.43 -1.58
N TRP A 67 -9.54 16.84 -2.16
CA TRP A 67 -8.73 16.08 -3.08
C TRP A 67 -7.27 16.19 -2.67
N GLY A 68 -6.52 15.11 -2.86
CA GLY A 68 -5.08 15.15 -2.64
C GLY A 68 -4.43 13.85 -3.07
N THR A 69 -3.13 13.95 -3.27
CA THR A 69 -2.27 12.80 -3.51
C THR A 69 -1.57 12.36 -2.25
N SER A 70 -1.11 11.14 -2.24
CA SER A 70 -0.24 10.60 -1.19
C SER A 70 0.76 9.64 -1.80
N PHE A 71 1.89 9.49 -1.14
CA PHE A 71 3.02 8.71 -1.59
C PHE A 71 3.57 7.87 -0.44
N GLN A 72 4.09 6.70 -0.76
CA GLN A 72 4.80 5.85 0.18
C GLN A 72 6.00 5.19 -0.49
N ALA A 73 7.20 5.56 -0.07
CA ALA A 73 8.42 4.88 -0.50
C ALA A 73 8.45 3.44 0.02
N PRO A 74 9.04 2.50 -0.73
CA PRO A 74 9.29 1.16 -0.24
C PRO A 74 10.13 1.22 1.04
N SER A 75 9.76 0.45 2.05
CA SER A 75 10.55 0.36 3.28
C SER A 75 11.86 -0.41 3.03
N VAL A 76 12.87 -0.17 3.88
CA VAL A 76 14.14 -0.91 3.85
C VAL A 76 13.92 -2.43 3.85
N ARG A 77 12.91 -2.90 4.59
CA ARG A 77 12.55 -4.32 4.63
C ARG A 77 12.02 -4.83 3.30
N GLN A 78 11.20 -4.05 2.61
CA GLN A 78 10.66 -4.43 1.29
C GLN A 78 11.74 -4.41 0.21
N MET A 79 12.75 -3.56 0.36
CA MET A 79 13.89 -3.50 -0.57
C MET A 79 14.95 -4.57 -0.30
N SER A 80 14.97 -5.16 0.89
CA SER A 80 15.98 -6.16 1.27
C SER A 80 15.57 -7.56 0.81
N VAL A 81 16.58 -8.41 0.57
CA VAL A 81 16.39 -9.83 0.34
C VAL A 81 16.24 -10.52 1.69
N SER A 82 15.19 -11.28 1.87
CA SER A 82 15.00 -12.15 3.03
C SER A 82 14.84 -13.60 2.61
N SER A 83 15.44 -14.51 3.37
CA SER A 83 15.32 -15.95 3.15
C SER A 83 14.80 -16.61 4.40
N GLN A 84 13.79 -17.43 4.28
CA GLN A 84 13.29 -18.24 5.40
C GLN A 84 13.14 -19.69 4.95
N SER A 85 13.37 -20.60 5.91
CA SER A 85 13.05 -22.00 5.71
C SER A 85 11.56 -22.23 5.94
N SER A 86 10.88 -22.75 4.97
CA SER A 86 9.45 -23.08 5.04
C SER A 86 9.24 -24.56 4.79
N ILE A 87 8.28 -25.13 5.50
CA ILE A 87 7.77 -26.46 5.20
C ILE A 87 6.71 -26.27 4.13
N ILE A 88 6.90 -26.92 3.01
CA ILE A 88 5.98 -26.87 1.88
C ILE A 88 5.58 -28.29 1.48
N ASP A 89 4.34 -28.44 1.07
CA ASP A 89 3.88 -29.66 0.39
C ASP A 89 4.21 -29.49 -1.10
N ASP A 90 5.16 -30.28 -1.57
CA ASP A 90 5.63 -30.21 -2.93
C ASP A 90 4.80 -31.17 -3.80
N PRO A 91 3.92 -30.65 -4.67
CA PRO A 91 3.14 -31.48 -5.57
C PRO A 91 3.97 -32.06 -6.72
N ALA A 92 5.17 -31.49 -6.97
CA ALA A 92 6.06 -31.95 -7.99
C ALA A 92 7.04 -33.00 -7.47
N SER A 93 7.21 -34.08 -8.16
CA SER A 93 8.27 -35.05 -7.88
C SER A 93 9.00 -35.44 -9.15
N LEU A 94 10.32 -35.71 -9.04
CA LEU A 94 11.07 -36.27 -10.14
C LEU A 94 10.54 -37.69 -10.43
N ASN A 95 10.05 -37.92 -11.65
CA ASN A 95 9.76 -39.25 -12.11
C ASN A 95 11.10 -40.00 -12.30
N PRO A 96 11.35 -41.10 -11.56
CA PRO A 96 12.62 -41.78 -11.64
C PRO A 96 12.87 -42.50 -12.99
N GLU A 97 11.83 -42.67 -13.81
CA GLU A 97 11.94 -43.32 -15.11
C GLU A 97 12.20 -42.31 -16.23
N THR A 98 11.60 -41.14 -16.16
CA THR A 98 11.71 -40.12 -17.22
C THR A 98 12.71 -39.00 -16.86
N GLY A 99 13.04 -38.84 -15.58
CA GLY A 99 13.88 -37.73 -15.07
C GLY A 99 13.21 -36.37 -15.18
N GLN A 100 11.92 -36.32 -15.46
CA GLN A 100 11.13 -35.09 -15.56
C GLN A 100 10.38 -34.83 -14.25
N LEU A 101 10.18 -33.54 -13.95
CA LEU A 101 9.29 -33.14 -12.86
C LEU A 101 7.85 -33.42 -13.29
N GLU A 102 7.18 -34.26 -12.55
CA GLU A 102 5.76 -34.56 -12.74
C GLU A 102 4.98 -34.14 -11.50
N CYS A 103 3.86 -33.46 -11.72
CA CYS A 103 2.94 -33.10 -10.67
C CYS A 103 2.16 -34.34 -10.21
N VAL A 104 2.61 -34.95 -9.16
CA VAL A 104 1.95 -36.09 -8.54
C VAL A 104 1.47 -35.69 -7.16
N ASN A 105 0.19 -35.86 -6.95
CA ASN A 105 -0.44 -35.61 -5.65
C ASN A 105 0.11 -36.60 -4.61
N ARG A 106 1.28 -36.31 -4.07
CA ARG A 106 1.90 -37.05 -2.97
C ARG A 106 1.92 -36.18 -1.73
N ASP A 107 1.52 -36.74 -0.61
CA ASP A 107 1.71 -36.14 0.72
C ASP A 107 3.21 -36.13 1.10
N VAL A 108 4.02 -35.48 0.27
CA VAL A 108 5.46 -35.36 0.54
C VAL A 108 5.71 -33.95 1.06
N THR A 109 5.96 -33.87 2.34
CA THR A 109 6.34 -32.60 2.98
C THR A 109 7.84 -32.40 2.82
N ASN A 110 8.22 -31.32 2.12
CA ASN A 110 9.61 -30.91 1.93
C ASN A 110 9.93 -29.66 2.72
N ILE A 111 11.21 -29.50 3.05
CA ILE A 111 11.72 -28.24 3.58
C ILE A 111 12.35 -27.48 2.42
N ALA A 112 11.78 -26.35 2.09
CA ALA A 112 12.34 -25.43 1.09
C ALA A 112 12.83 -24.15 1.73
N ILE A 113 13.83 -23.55 1.11
CA ILE A 113 14.26 -22.20 1.44
C ILE A 113 13.50 -21.28 0.48
N VAL A 114 12.55 -20.53 1.05
CA VAL A 114 11.83 -19.49 0.31
C VAL A 114 12.62 -18.20 0.44
N THR A 115 13.06 -17.68 -0.68
CA THR A 115 13.73 -16.36 -0.74
C THR A 115 12.77 -15.34 -1.29
N THR A 116 12.39 -14.39 -0.44
CA THR A 116 11.63 -13.22 -0.88
C THR A 116 12.63 -12.15 -1.26
N GLN A 117 12.61 -11.73 -2.49
CA GLN A 117 13.49 -10.70 -3.01
C GLN A 117 12.66 -9.43 -3.24
N GLY A 118 12.92 -8.43 -2.39
CA GLY A 118 12.64 -7.05 -2.72
C GLY A 118 13.75 -6.52 -3.65
N GLY A 119 13.75 -5.27 -3.94
CA GLY A 119 14.88 -4.71 -4.67
C GLY A 119 14.61 -3.35 -5.27
N ASP A 120 15.60 -2.86 -6.00
CA ASP A 120 15.61 -1.55 -6.67
C ASP A 120 14.52 -1.43 -7.76
N ALA A 121 13.87 -2.55 -8.10
CA ALA A 121 12.76 -2.57 -9.05
C ALA A 121 11.41 -2.20 -8.42
N LEU A 122 11.32 -2.17 -7.08
CA LEU A 122 10.10 -1.75 -6.41
C LEU A 122 9.88 -0.26 -6.62
N LYS A 123 8.75 0.06 -7.21
CA LYS A 123 8.31 1.44 -7.34
C LYS A 123 7.62 1.89 -6.06
N PRO A 124 7.70 3.18 -5.76
CA PRO A 124 6.88 3.76 -4.71
C PRO A 124 5.40 3.62 -5.00
N GLN A 125 4.61 3.43 -3.97
CA GLN A 125 3.15 3.46 -4.07
C GLN A 125 2.67 4.90 -4.07
N SER A 126 1.65 5.19 -4.87
CA SER A 126 0.94 6.46 -4.83
C SER A 126 -0.57 6.23 -4.74
N ALA A 127 -1.27 7.22 -4.25
CA ALA A 127 -2.72 7.19 -4.23
C ALA A 127 -3.30 8.59 -4.46
N ASP A 128 -4.34 8.63 -5.27
CA ASP A 128 -5.24 9.76 -5.39
C ASP A 128 -6.44 9.56 -4.47
N SER A 129 -6.77 10.58 -3.70
CA SER A 129 -7.91 10.56 -2.80
C SER A 129 -8.90 11.68 -3.14
N LEU A 130 -10.17 11.34 -3.21
CA LEU A 130 -11.27 12.29 -3.39
C LEU A 130 -12.33 12.02 -2.33
N THR A 131 -12.71 13.07 -1.59
CA THR A 131 -13.84 13.00 -0.68
C THR A 131 -14.81 14.12 -0.96
N PHE A 132 -16.10 13.85 -0.79
CA PHE A 132 -17.17 14.84 -0.89
C PHE A 132 -18.28 14.46 0.07
N GLY A 133 -18.79 15.43 0.82
CA GLY A 133 -19.84 15.18 1.78
C GLY A 133 -20.65 16.41 2.11
N PHE A 134 -21.74 16.18 2.81
CA PHE A 134 -22.58 17.23 3.37
C PHE A 134 -22.96 16.94 4.81
N VAL A 135 -23.28 17.99 5.54
CA VAL A 135 -23.80 17.94 6.89
C VAL A 135 -25.10 18.74 6.93
N LEU A 136 -26.13 18.16 7.52
CA LEU A 136 -27.44 18.78 7.65
C LEU A 136 -27.90 18.69 9.11
N ASP A 137 -28.22 19.82 9.74
CA ASP A 137 -28.92 19.85 11.02
C ASP A 137 -30.44 19.85 10.79
N VAL A 138 -31.12 18.92 11.41
CA VAL A 138 -32.60 18.84 11.41
C VAL A 138 -33.07 18.81 12.86
N ASN A 139 -33.55 19.95 13.35
CA ASN A 139 -34.09 20.09 14.70
C ASN A 139 -33.12 19.63 15.82
N GLY A 140 -31.84 19.94 15.70
CA GLY A 140 -30.79 19.56 16.65
C GLY A 140 -30.29 18.13 16.47
N THR A 141 -30.60 17.51 15.33
CA THR A 141 -30.01 16.23 14.93
C THR A 141 -29.09 16.44 13.72
N ASP A 142 -27.81 16.13 13.89
CA ASP A 142 -26.81 16.19 12.83
C ASP A 142 -26.84 14.93 11.98
N ILE A 143 -26.99 15.10 10.68
CA ILE A 143 -26.92 14.04 9.68
C ILE A 143 -25.76 14.36 8.74
N SER A 144 -24.82 13.42 8.57
CA SER A 144 -23.75 13.55 7.59
C SER A 144 -23.76 12.39 6.63
N LEU A 145 -23.42 12.69 5.37
CA LEU A 145 -23.17 11.70 4.33
C LEU A 145 -21.90 12.09 3.59
N ASP A 146 -20.99 11.14 3.48
CA ASP A 146 -19.71 11.33 2.80
C ASP A 146 -19.51 10.23 1.75
N TYR A 147 -19.10 10.65 0.57
CA TYR A 147 -18.54 9.81 -0.48
C TYR A 147 -17.02 9.94 -0.43
N TRP A 148 -16.32 8.82 -0.60
CA TRP A 148 -14.88 8.78 -0.71
C TRP A 148 -14.46 7.81 -1.82
N ASN A 149 -13.35 8.14 -2.48
CA ASN A 149 -12.69 7.29 -3.47
C ASN A 149 -11.18 7.36 -3.25
N PHE A 150 -10.54 6.21 -3.30
CA PHE A 150 -9.08 6.10 -3.33
C PHE A 150 -8.70 5.28 -4.54
N ASP A 151 -7.76 5.80 -5.32
CA ASP A 151 -7.17 5.12 -6.46
C ASP A 151 -5.67 4.93 -6.18
N TYR A 152 -5.22 3.67 -6.17
CA TYR A 152 -3.86 3.30 -5.80
C TYR A 152 -3.10 2.81 -7.01
N ASP A 153 -1.90 3.37 -7.21
CA ASP A 153 -0.95 2.93 -8.21
C ASP A 153 0.27 2.26 -7.56
N ASP A 154 0.84 1.27 -8.25
CA ASP A 154 2.06 0.54 -7.86
C ASP A 154 1.99 -0.02 -6.42
N LEU A 155 0.86 -0.57 -6.02
CA LEU A 155 0.66 -1.12 -4.67
C LEU A 155 1.65 -2.25 -4.39
N ILE A 156 2.50 -2.07 -3.38
CA ILE A 156 3.46 -3.10 -2.98
C ILE A 156 2.74 -4.17 -2.17
N THR A 157 2.56 -5.33 -2.77
CA THR A 157 1.98 -6.50 -2.12
C THR A 157 3.04 -7.60 -1.99
N SER A 158 2.87 -8.50 -1.02
CA SER A 158 3.62 -9.75 -1.03
C SER A 158 3.09 -10.65 -2.13
N ASP A 159 3.98 -11.30 -2.85
CA ASP A 159 3.63 -12.34 -3.81
C ASP A 159 2.85 -13.49 -3.14
N GLU A 160 2.18 -14.29 -3.95
CA GLU A 160 1.56 -15.52 -3.48
C GLU A 160 2.58 -16.39 -2.73
N GLY A 161 2.16 -16.97 -1.62
CA GLY A 161 3.07 -17.82 -0.84
C GLY A 161 3.63 -18.97 -1.69
N ALA A 162 4.83 -19.44 -1.36
CA ALA A 162 5.51 -20.52 -2.10
C ALA A 162 4.63 -21.74 -2.40
N GLN A 163 3.69 -22.05 -1.51
CA GLN A 163 2.74 -23.15 -1.69
C GLN A 163 1.76 -22.88 -2.84
N ALA A 164 1.29 -21.62 -3.00
CA ALA A 164 0.38 -21.26 -4.08
C ALA A 164 1.11 -21.25 -5.44
N ILE A 165 2.36 -20.76 -5.46
CA ILE A 165 3.20 -20.79 -6.66
C ILE A 165 3.41 -22.22 -7.15
N LEU A 166 3.80 -23.13 -6.25
CA LEU A 166 4.01 -24.55 -6.58
C LEU A 166 2.72 -25.24 -7.04
N ALA A 167 1.58 -24.88 -6.43
CA ALA A 167 0.29 -25.43 -6.84
C ALA A 167 -0.14 -24.94 -8.23
N ASN A 168 0.19 -23.71 -8.60
CA ASN A 168 -0.10 -23.15 -9.92
C ASN A 168 0.78 -23.79 -11.00
N ASP A 169 2.09 -23.96 -10.74
CA ASP A 169 3.01 -24.62 -11.67
C ASP A 169 2.59 -26.03 -12.02
N CYS A 170 1.81 -26.69 -11.15
CA CYS A 170 1.28 -28.01 -11.40
C CYS A 170 -0.09 -28.04 -12.12
N ASN A 171 -0.72 -26.89 -12.33
CA ASN A 171 -2.04 -26.79 -12.96
C ASN A 171 -1.98 -26.26 -14.42
N ASP A 172 -0.80 -25.82 -14.89
CA ASP A 172 -0.53 -25.44 -16.28
C ASP A 172 0.03 -26.63 -17.08
#